data_c04f1dca61198f0baef3e315198014a3
#
_entry.id   c04f1dca61198f0baef3e315198014a3
#
_cell.length_a   1.000
_cell.length_b   1.000
_cell.length_c   1.000
_cell.angle_alpha   90.00
_cell.angle_beta   90.00
_cell.angle_gamma   90.00
#
_symmetry.space_group_name_H-M   'P 1'
#
loop_
_entity.id
_entity.type
_entity.pdbx_description
1 polymer ?
#
loop_
_entity_poly.entity_id
_entity_poly.type
_entity_poly.pdbx_seq_one_letter_code
_entity_poly.pdbx_strand_id
1 'polypeptide(L)'
;MDGVTDAPNRTMHGLYGRPDVVITEFTNVEGLWRGGDRIFRDFLYTPAERPVVAQIFGCRPEYFYKAAHVVCELGFDGLDINMGCPAKTIANKGGGAGLIRVPDIAKAIIRAAQEGVRDWANGQTLEDLEMDPERIKRIRQMNEERVHIWDDTPHVERRLIPVSVKTRLGYDSIVITDWVQELLELEPHVISIHGRTLAQHYKGDANWDAIAAAAEIVRKTGTLIFGNGDIHTLYQAAQRIRTTGVSGVLIGRASFGNPWLFRDCEKLKGLLNAGIDVTPEDLPDPAPSREERLLMALEHARVHAKLKGEDHFVELRKHMGWYLGHFRGAKRIRNELVRINSLADVERIIQAALDSPESGDDDGLEVAHEAVRDSELDLTCAC
;
A
#
# COMPACT_ATOMS: atom_id res chain seq x y z
N MET A 1 2.39 1.64 2.44
CA MET A 1 3.42 1.92 3.49
C MET A 1 3.92 3.33 3.26
N ASP A 2 3.72 4.17 4.23
CA ASP A 2 4.02 5.60 4.15
C ASP A 2 5.49 5.86 3.79
N GLY A 3 5.71 6.82 2.90
CA GLY A 3 7.02 7.11 2.33
C GLY A 3 7.58 6.03 1.39
N VAL A 4 6.85 4.97 1.06
CA VAL A 4 7.35 3.85 0.24
C VAL A 4 6.43 3.50 -0.92
N THR A 5 5.14 3.28 -0.65
CA THR A 5 4.20 2.83 -1.67
C THR A 5 3.50 4.02 -2.33
N ASP A 6 4.31 4.95 -2.83
CA ASP A 6 3.85 6.10 -3.60
C ASP A 6 3.30 5.69 -4.98
N ALA A 7 2.68 6.62 -5.69
CA ALA A 7 2.05 6.32 -6.98
C ALA A 7 3.02 5.69 -8.00
N PRO A 8 4.26 6.19 -8.21
CA PRO A 8 5.22 5.52 -9.09
C PRO A 8 5.50 4.07 -8.70
N ASN A 9 5.71 3.79 -7.40
CA ASN A 9 5.96 2.44 -6.92
C ASN A 9 4.75 1.52 -7.16
N ARG A 10 3.54 1.97 -6.84
CA ARG A 10 2.31 1.19 -7.05
C ARG A 10 2.05 0.94 -8.54
N THR A 11 2.32 1.93 -9.40
CA THR A 11 2.22 1.79 -10.85
C THR A 11 3.13 0.67 -11.36
N MET A 12 4.37 0.57 -10.87
CA MET A 12 5.27 -0.53 -11.23
C MET A 12 4.69 -1.89 -10.85
N HIS A 13 4.07 -2.01 -9.67
CA HIS A 13 3.38 -3.24 -9.27
C HIS A 13 2.17 -3.54 -10.15
N GLY A 14 1.39 -2.54 -10.53
CA GLY A 14 0.24 -2.70 -11.43
C GLY A 14 0.65 -3.15 -12.83
N LEU A 15 1.71 -2.58 -13.39
CA LEU A 15 2.19 -2.91 -14.74
C LEU A 15 2.83 -4.30 -14.84
N TYR A 16 3.64 -4.68 -13.85
CA TYR A 16 4.51 -5.86 -13.94
C TYR A 16 4.12 -7.02 -13.02
N GLY A 17 3.38 -6.75 -11.96
CA GLY A 17 2.92 -7.74 -10.99
C GLY A 17 1.44 -8.07 -11.07
N ARG A 18 0.61 -7.07 -11.27
CA ARG A 18 -0.86 -7.17 -11.30
C ARG A 18 -1.46 -7.78 -10.04
N PRO A 19 -1.22 -7.18 -8.85
CA PRO A 19 -1.91 -7.59 -7.64
C PRO A 19 -3.43 -7.37 -7.79
N ASP A 20 -4.23 -8.14 -7.05
CA ASP A 20 -5.71 -8.04 -7.11
C ASP A 20 -6.24 -6.69 -6.65
N VAL A 21 -5.54 -6.03 -5.74
CA VAL A 21 -5.88 -4.71 -5.22
C VAL A 21 -4.62 -3.98 -4.75
N VAL A 22 -4.61 -2.67 -4.97
CA VAL A 22 -3.54 -1.79 -4.52
C VAL A 22 -4.09 -0.79 -3.51
N ILE A 23 -3.36 -0.54 -2.43
CA ILE A 23 -3.76 0.42 -1.38
C ILE A 23 -2.74 1.56 -1.35
N THR A 24 -3.22 2.82 -1.33
CA THR A 24 -2.34 4.00 -1.29
C THR A 24 -1.58 4.11 0.04
N GLU A 25 -0.63 5.04 0.09
CA GLU A 25 -0.14 5.58 1.35
C GLU A 25 -1.30 6.22 2.11
N PHE A 26 -1.18 6.33 3.44
CA PHE A 26 -2.30 6.84 4.24
C PHE A 26 -2.25 8.35 4.38
N THR A 27 -3.38 9.01 4.17
CA THR A 27 -3.52 10.46 4.16
C THR A 27 -4.40 10.94 5.32
N ASN A 28 -3.99 12.04 5.96
CA ASN A 28 -4.74 12.63 7.07
C ASN A 28 -6.06 13.27 6.59
N VAL A 29 -7.20 12.88 7.21
CA VAL A 29 -8.53 13.36 6.81
C VAL A 29 -8.73 14.87 7.02
N GLU A 30 -8.17 15.45 8.08
CA GLU A 30 -8.25 16.91 8.30
C GLU A 30 -7.38 17.66 7.30
N GLY A 31 -6.17 17.14 7.02
CA GLY A 31 -5.29 17.67 6.01
C GLY A 31 -5.92 17.60 4.62
N LEU A 32 -6.60 16.51 4.31
CA LEU A 32 -7.32 16.34 3.05
C LEU A 32 -8.43 17.40 2.89
N TRP A 33 -9.11 17.77 3.97
CA TRP A 33 -10.16 18.78 3.95
C TRP A 33 -9.66 20.23 4.01
N ARG A 34 -8.62 20.51 4.81
CA ARG A 34 -8.16 21.88 5.13
C ARG A 34 -6.71 22.17 4.76
N GLY A 35 -5.91 21.15 4.42
CA GLY A 35 -4.47 21.29 4.14
C GLY A 35 -4.18 21.91 2.78
N GLY A 36 -2.92 22.18 2.51
CA GLY A 36 -2.44 22.65 1.21
C GLY A 36 -2.44 21.55 0.14
N ASP A 37 -2.21 21.93 -1.12
CA ASP A 37 -2.27 21.03 -2.28
C ASP A 37 -1.31 19.84 -2.23
N ARG A 38 -0.23 19.96 -1.43
CA ARG A 38 0.77 18.88 -1.27
C ARG A 38 0.15 17.57 -0.83
N ILE A 39 -0.93 17.61 -0.04
CA ILE A 39 -1.59 16.39 0.48
C ILE A 39 -2.22 15.55 -0.62
N PHE A 40 -2.60 16.16 -1.75
CA PHE A 40 -3.16 15.43 -2.88
C PHE A 40 -2.15 14.56 -3.62
N ARG A 41 -0.85 14.72 -3.36
CA ARG A 41 0.19 13.86 -3.96
C ARG A 41 0.05 12.39 -3.52
N ASP A 42 -0.43 12.17 -2.30
CA ASP A 42 -0.64 10.81 -1.76
C ASP A 42 -1.81 10.11 -2.47
N PHE A 43 -2.68 10.89 -3.14
CA PHE A 43 -3.81 10.41 -3.91
C PHE A 43 -3.60 10.38 -5.43
N LEU A 44 -2.36 10.59 -5.88
CA LEU A 44 -2.02 10.30 -7.28
C LEU A 44 -2.12 8.78 -7.50
N TYR A 45 -2.67 8.39 -8.62
CA TYR A 45 -2.67 6.99 -9.08
C TYR A 45 -2.81 6.92 -10.61
N THR A 46 -2.53 5.75 -11.17
CA THR A 46 -2.64 5.48 -12.59
C THR A 46 -3.67 4.37 -12.85
N PRO A 47 -4.19 4.23 -14.09
CA PRO A 47 -5.10 3.13 -14.45
C PRO A 47 -4.51 1.73 -14.19
N ALA A 48 -3.18 1.59 -14.28
CA ALA A 48 -2.49 0.32 -14.04
C ALA A 48 -2.61 -0.17 -12.57
N GLU A 49 -2.93 0.74 -11.64
CA GLU A 49 -3.08 0.41 -10.22
C GLU A 49 -4.48 -0.12 -9.87
N ARG A 50 -5.45 -0.04 -10.79
CA ARG A 50 -6.83 -0.45 -10.51
C ARG A 50 -6.99 -1.97 -10.35
N PRO A 51 -7.79 -2.42 -9.37
CA PRO A 51 -8.54 -1.64 -8.37
C PRO A 51 -7.61 -0.97 -7.35
N VAL A 52 -7.79 0.34 -7.13
CA VAL A 52 -6.99 1.13 -6.20
C VAL A 52 -7.84 1.68 -5.06
N VAL A 53 -7.41 1.43 -3.83
CA VAL A 53 -8.10 1.81 -2.59
C VAL A 53 -7.36 2.96 -1.93
N ALA A 54 -8.06 4.06 -1.63
CA ALA A 54 -7.50 5.17 -0.89
C ALA A 54 -7.45 4.85 0.61
N GLN A 55 -6.28 4.95 1.24
CA GLN A 55 -6.17 4.77 2.68
C GLN A 55 -6.12 6.13 3.39
N ILE A 56 -6.99 6.30 4.40
CA ILE A 56 -7.09 7.54 5.19
C ILE A 56 -6.93 7.26 6.68
N PHE A 57 -6.48 8.27 7.44
CA PHE A 57 -6.33 8.18 8.89
C PHE A 57 -6.72 9.47 9.59
N GLY A 58 -7.12 9.35 10.85
CA GLY A 58 -7.52 10.46 11.71
C GLY A 58 -8.15 9.96 13.00
N CYS A 59 -8.81 10.88 13.73
CA CYS A 59 -9.53 10.53 14.96
C CYS A 59 -10.89 11.22 15.08
N ARG A 60 -11.31 11.97 14.07
CA ARG A 60 -12.54 12.79 14.10
C ARG A 60 -13.53 12.35 13.04
N PRO A 61 -14.67 11.75 13.40
CA PRO A 61 -15.64 11.18 12.47
C PRO A 61 -16.11 12.15 11.38
N GLU A 62 -16.33 13.42 11.71
CA GLU A 62 -16.80 14.44 10.76
C GLU A 62 -15.85 14.64 9.56
N TYR A 63 -14.55 14.43 9.75
CA TYR A 63 -13.59 14.51 8.63
C TYR A 63 -13.52 13.23 7.82
N PHE A 64 -13.85 12.07 8.39
CA PHE A 64 -13.99 10.83 7.61
C PHE A 64 -15.19 10.89 6.67
N TYR A 65 -16.31 11.46 7.12
CA TYR A 65 -17.47 11.74 6.27
C TYR A 65 -17.08 12.61 5.05
N LYS A 66 -16.40 13.72 5.31
CA LYS A 66 -15.93 14.65 4.28
C LYS A 66 -14.86 14.04 3.36
N ALA A 67 -13.90 13.31 3.93
CA ALA A 67 -12.86 12.63 3.18
C ALA A 67 -13.40 11.54 2.26
N ALA A 68 -14.47 10.85 2.66
CA ALA A 68 -15.15 9.86 1.82
C ALA A 68 -15.66 10.48 0.52
N HIS A 69 -16.24 11.68 0.56
CA HIS A 69 -16.65 12.42 -0.64
C HIS A 69 -15.48 12.75 -1.55
N VAL A 70 -14.34 13.19 -0.98
CA VAL A 70 -13.12 13.47 -1.77
C VAL A 70 -12.58 12.21 -2.43
N VAL A 71 -12.53 11.09 -1.71
CA VAL A 71 -12.07 9.81 -2.25
C VAL A 71 -12.96 9.35 -3.39
N CYS A 72 -14.27 9.45 -3.23
CA CYS A 72 -15.25 9.13 -4.27
C CYS A 72 -15.10 10.05 -5.49
N GLU A 73 -14.97 11.36 -5.29
CA GLU A 73 -14.82 12.36 -6.36
C GLU A 73 -13.49 12.16 -7.14
N LEU A 74 -12.43 11.68 -6.48
CA LEU A 74 -11.19 11.30 -7.14
C LEU A 74 -11.28 9.96 -7.90
N GLY A 75 -12.39 9.22 -7.78
CA GLY A 75 -12.66 8.01 -8.55
C GLY A 75 -11.89 6.79 -8.07
N PHE A 76 -11.60 6.68 -6.78
CA PHE A 76 -11.04 5.46 -6.19
C PHE A 76 -12.04 4.30 -6.19
N ASP A 77 -11.51 3.07 -6.20
CA ASP A 77 -12.34 1.85 -6.22
C ASP A 77 -12.77 1.40 -4.82
N GLY A 78 -12.18 1.98 -3.77
CA GLY A 78 -12.52 1.72 -2.37
C GLY A 78 -11.88 2.71 -1.41
N LEU A 79 -12.34 2.68 -0.18
CA LEU A 79 -11.85 3.48 0.94
C LEU A 79 -11.38 2.56 2.06
N ASP A 80 -10.16 2.74 2.57
CA ASP A 80 -9.63 1.99 3.71
C ASP A 80 -9.29 2.93 4.87
N ILE A 81 -9.69 2.53 6.08
CA ILE A 81 -9.43 3.30 7.30
C ILE A 81 -8.23 2.70 8.03
N ASN A 82 -7.16 3.48 8.17
CA ASN A 82 -5.98 3.04 8.89
C ASN A 82 -6.18 3.10 10.41
N MET A 83 -6.33 1.92 11.02
CA MET A 83 -6.41 1.69 12.46
C MET A 83 -5.19 0.90 12.97
N GLY A 84 -4.06 0.98 12.26
CA GLY A 84 -2.87 0.18 12.56
C GLY A 84 -1.54 0.95 12.58
N CYS A 85 -1.52 2.25 12.22
CA CYS A 85 -0.28 3.05 12.24
C CYS A 85 0.28 3.13 13.67
N PRO A 86 1.57 2.74 13.88
CA PRO A 86 2.18 2.72 15.19
C PRO A 86 2.83 4.06 15.59
N ALA A 87 2.81 5.08 14.72
CA ALA A 87 3.45 6.36 14.99
C ALA A 87 2.86 6.99 16.27
N LYS A 88 3.72 7.27 17.24
CA LYS A 88 3.32 7.82 18.55
C LYS A 88 2.53 9.13 18.41
N THR A 89 2.90 9.97 17.45
CA THR A 89 2.22 11.24 17.14
C THR A 89 0.77 11.05 16.73
N ILE A 90 0.44 9.92 16.07
CA ILE A 90 -0.90 9.57 15.62
C ILE A 90 -1.64 8.79 16.71
N ALA A 91 -1.03 7.74 17.26
CA ALA A 91 -1.67 6.85 18.23
C ALA A 91 -2.00 7.57 19.55
N ASN A 92 -1.13 8.46 20.03
CA ASN A 92 -1.37 9.24 21.24
C ASN A 92 -2.50 10.29 21.08
N LYS A 93 -2.80 10.69 19.84
CA LYS A 93 -3.94 11.56 19.52
C LYS A 93 -5.24 10.78 19.28
N GLY A 94 -5.22 9.45 19.48
CA GLY A 94 -6.40 8.59 19.29
C GLY A 94 -6.64 8.15 17.84
N GLY A 95 -5.67 8.35 16.92
CA GLY A 95 -5.73 7.87 15.54
C GLY A 95 -4.91 6.59 15.33
N GLY A 96 -4.98 6.01 14.11
CA GLY A 96 -4.25 4.79 13.78
C GLY A 96 -4.52 3.67 14.79
N ALA A 97 -3.48 3.00 15.30
CA ALA A 97 -3.62 1.94 16.28
C ALA A 97 -4.18 2.41 17.66
N GLY A 98 -4.19 3.72 17.93
CA GLY A 98 -4.84 4.29 19.11
C GLY A 98 -6.35 4.04 19.17
N LEU A 99 -6.99 3.88 18.00
CA LEU A 99 -8.43 3.60 17.89
C LEU A 99 -8.84 2.26 18.53
N ILE A 100 -7.92 1.30 18.65
CA ILE A 100 -8.19 0.01 19.31
C ILE A 100 -8.58 0.21 20.79
N ARG A 101 -8.13 1.29 21.42
CA ARG A 101 -8.43 1.62 22.81
C ARG A 101 -9.74 2.39 23.00
N VAL A 102 -10.33 2.85 21.90
CA VAL A 102 -11.55 3.69 21.91
C VAL A 102 -12.54 3.19 20.85
N PRO A 103 -13.13 1.99 21.05
CA PRO A 103 -14.00 1.33 20.06
C PRO A 103 -15.16 2.21 19.60
N ASP A 104 -15.76 2.99 20.47
CA ASP A 104 -16.88 3.88 20.12
C ASP A 104 -16.48 4.94 19.08
N ILE A 105 -15.28 5.50 19.20
CA ILE A 105 -14.75 6.46 18.22
C ILE A 105 -14.45 5.75 16.90
N ALA A 106 -13.85 4.55 16.96
CA ALA A 106 -13.58 3.75 15.77
C ALA A 106 -14.87 3.39 15.01
N LYS A 107 -15.91 2.97 15.72
CA LYS A 107 -17.23 2.69 15.14
C LYS A 107 -17.86 3.97 14.55
N ALA A 108 -17.77 5.10 15.23
CA ALA A 108 -18.27 6.38 14.71
C ALA A 108 -17.53 6.79 13.42
N ILE A 109 -16.22 6.55 13.33
CA ILE A 109 -15.41 6.80 12.14
C ILE A 109 -15.85 5.93 10.96
N ILE A 110 -16.04 4.62 11.18
CA ILE A 110 -16.49 3.70 10.12
C ILE A 110 -17.87 4.14 9.61
N ARG A 111 -18.81 4.40 10.51
CA ARG A 111 -20.16 4.87 10.16
C ARG A 111 -20.10 6.16 9.34
N ALA A 112 -19.33 7.15 9.77
CA ALA A 112 -19.18 8.41 9.07
C ALA A 112 -18.60 8.25 7.66
N ALA A 113 -17.60 7.37 7.49
CA ALA A 113 -17.05 7.06 6.17
C ALA A 113 -18.09 6.37 5.25
N GLN A 114 -18.85 5.41 5.79
CA GLN A 114 -19.91 4.71 5.04
C GLN A 114 -21.05 5.66 4.65
N GLU A 115 -21.46 6.56 5.56
CA GLU A 115 -22.44 7.61 5.29
C GLU A 115 -21.96 8.55 4.20
N GLY A 116 -20.71 9.03 4.26
CA GLY A 116 -20.12 9.89 3.25
C GLY A 116 -20.09 9.25 1.87
N VAL A 117 -19.72 7.98 1.77
CA VAL A 117 -19.78 7.23 0.49
C VAL A 117 -21.22 7.13 -0.02
N ARG A 118 -22.18 6.83 0.86
CA ARG A 118 -23.59 6.70 0.50
C ARG A 118 -24.18 8.02 0.01
N ASP A 119 -23.93 9.10 0.74
CA ASP A 119 -24.49 10.41 0.42
C ASP A 119 -23.89 10.94 -0.88
N TRP A 120 -22.58 10.75 -1.11
CA TRP A 120 -21.96 11.06 -2.39
C TRP A 120 -22.59 10.25 -3.53
N ALA A 121 -22.78 8.94 -3.36
CA ALA A 121 -23.43 8.09 -4.36
C ALA A 121 -24.87 8.53 -4.68
N ASN A 122 -25.57 9.07 -3.69
CA ASN A 122 -26.93 9.62 -3.82
C ASN A 122 -26.97 11.04 -4.39
N GLY A 123 -25.85 11.65 -4.72
CA GLY A 123 -25.79 12.92 -5.43
C GLY A 123 -25.23 14.10 -4.64
N GLN A 124 -24.93 13.95 -3.35
CA GLN A 124 -24.31 15.03 -2.57
C GLN A 124 -22.94 15.39 -3.14
N THR A 125 -22.65 16.68 -3.23
CA THR A 125 -21.42 17.21 -3.86
C THR A 125 -20.45 17.77 -2.83
N LEU A 126 -19.22 18.08 -3.25
CA LEU A 126 -18.26 18.78 -2.41
C LEU A 126 -18.68 20.22 -2.14
N GLU A 127 -19.42 20.83 -3.07
CA GLU A 127 -20.04 22.15 -2.91
C GLU A 127 -21.09 22.15 -1.80
N ASP A 128 -21.93 21.11 -1.74
CA ASP A 128 -22.96 20.96 -0.67
C ASP A 128 -22.32 20.84 0.72
N LEU A 129 -21.09 20.36 0.79
CA LEU A 129 -20.31 20.28 2.02
C LEU A 129 -19.51 21.55 2.33
N GLU A 130 -19.68 22.61 1.53
CA GLU A 130 -18.97 23.88 1.67
C GLU A 130 -17.43 23.71 1.62
N MET A 131 -16.94 22.80 0.77
CA MET A 131 -15.50 22.67 0.52
C MET A 131 -14.98 23.92 -0.18
N ASP A 132 -13.74 24.31 0.14
CA ASP A 132 -13.07 25.42 -0.53
C ASP A 132 -13.07 25.23 -2.06
N PRO A 133 -13.55 26.24 -2.85
CA PRO A 133 -13.68 26.12 -4.30
C PRO A 133 -12.36 25.81 -5.03
N GLU A 134 -11.22 26.34 -4.55
CA GLU A 134 -9.92 26.05 -5.18
C GLU A 134 -9.52 24.59 -4.96
N ARG A 135 -9.89 23.98 -3.84
CA ARG A 135 -9.69 22.55 -3.59
C ARG A 135 -10.57 21.68 -4.49
N ILE A 136 -11.82 22.05 -4.67
CA ILE A 136 -12.72 21.34 -5.61
C ILE A 136 -12.12 21.41 -7.02
N LYS A 137 -11.68 22.59 -7.44
CA LYS A 137 -11.01 22.80 -8.73
C LYS A 137 -9.75 21.91 -8.86
N ARG A 138 -8.92 21.84 -7.81
CA ARG A 138 -7.73 20.97 -7.80
C ARG A 138 -8.09 19.48 -7.94
N ILE A 139 -9.10 19.00 -7.23
CA ILE A 139 -9.60 17.62 -7.34
C ILE A 139 -10.04 17.30 -8.78
N ARG A 140 -10.82 18.19 -9.40
CA ARG A 140 -11.26 18.03 -10.79
C ARG A 140 -10.08 18.04 -11.77
N GLN A 141 -9.14 18.96 -11.57
CA GLN A 141 -7.93 19.04 -12.36
C GLN A 141 -7.10 17.75 -12.27
N MET A 142 -6.98 17.11 -11.11
CA MET A 142 -6.29 15.83 -10.97
C MET A 142 -6.93 14.72 -11.82
N ASN A 143 -8.26 14.68 -11.89
CA ASN A 143 -8.97 13.75 -12.76
C ASN A 143 -8.69 14.02 -14.24
N GLU A 144 -8.69 15.29 -14.66
CA GLU A 144 -8.35 15.71 -16.02
C GLU A 144 -6.90 15.37 -16.38
N GLU A 145 -5.95 15.68 -15.49
CA GLU A 145 -4.54 15.34 -15.66
C GLU A 145 -4.33 13.83 -15.87
N ARG A 146 -5.04 12.98 -15.10
CA ARG A 146 -4.96 11.53 -15.23
C ARG A 146 -5.44 11.05 -16.60
N VAL A 147 -6.53 11.64 -17.12
CA VAL A 147 -7.04 11.35 -18.47
C VAL A 147 -5.99 11.70 -19.52
N HIS A 148 -5.40 12.88 -19.47
CA HIS A 148 -4.43 13.34 -20.47
C HIS A 148 -3.10 12.58 -20.41
N ILE A 149 -2.63 12.27 -19.20
CA ILE A 149 -1.30 11.66 -19.02
C ILE A 149 -1.32 10.16 -19.31
N TRP A 150 -2.45 9.48 -19.00
CA TRP A 150 -2.52 8.02 -18.99
C TRP A 150 -3.60 7.45 -19.91
N ASP A 151 -4.26 8.30 -20.73
CA ASP A 151 -5.38 7.89 -21.58
C ASP A 151 -6.46 7.15 -20.76
N ASP A 152 -6.71 7.62 -19.55
CA ASP A 152 -7.70 7.08 -18.63
C ASP A 152 -9.09 7.63 -18.99
N THR A 153 -10.10 6.80 -18.81
CA THR A 153 -11.48 7.29 -18.85
C THR A 153 -11.84 7.74 -17.42
N PRO A 154 -12.40 8.95 -17.21
CA PRO A 154 -12.81 9.36 -15.89
C PRO A 154 -13.87 8.40 -15.36
N HIS A 155 -13.50 7.52 -14.45
CA HIS A 155 -14.43 6.61 -13.78
C HIS A 155 -15.07 7.28 -12.54
N VAL A 156 -15.47 8.54 -12.67
CA VAL A 156 -16.24 9.21 -11.62
C VAL A 156 -17.71 8.88 -11.80
N GLU A 157 -18.01 7.60 -11.75
CA GLU A 157 -19.39 7.13 -11.71
C GLU A 157 -19.88 7.13 -10.27
N ARG A 158 -21.05 7.75 -10.04
CA ARG A 158 -21.69 7.77 -8.73
C ARG A 158 -22.15 6.36 -8.36
N ARG A 159 -21.36 5.72 -7.50
CA ARG A 159 -21.61 4.37 -7.02
C ARG A 159 -21.14 4.20 -5.58
N LEU A 160 -21.70 3.21 -4.91
CA LEU A 160 -21.17 2.81 -3.62
C LEU A 160 -19.81 2.13 -3.81
N ILE A 161 -18.79 2.65 -3.13
CA ILE A 161 -17.49 1.99 -3.04
C ILE A 161 -17.35 1.29 -1.68
N PRO A 162 -16.61 0.16 -1.60
CA PRO A 162 -16.41 -0.55 -0.34
C PRO A 162 -15.63 0.31 0.67
N VAL A 163 -16.03 0.25 1.93
CA VAL A 163 -15.29 0.80 3.07
C VAL A 163 -14.67 -0.34 3.86
N SER A 164 -13.37 -0.31 4.05
CA SER A 164 -12.59 -1.30 4.77
C SER A 164 -11.80 -0.71 5.92
N VAL A 165 -11.26 -1.56 6.77
CA VAL A 165 -10.39 -1.15 7.88
C VAL A 165 -9.11 -1.97 7.90
N LYS A 166 -7.97 -1.34 8.20
CA LYS A 166 -6.69 -2.02 8.41
C LYS A 166 -6.20 -1.78 9.84
N THR A 167 -6.06 -2.87 10.61
CA THR A 167 -5.75 -2.83 12.03
C THR A 167 -4.57 -3.73 12.43
N ARG A 168 -4.33 -3.84 13.74
CA ARG A 168 -3.34 -4.71 14.38
C ARG A 168 -4.02 -5.67 15.36
N LEU A 169 -3.26 -6.64 15.90
CA LEU A 169 -3.75 -7.58 16.92
C LEU A 169 -4.19 -6.91 18.22
N GLY A 170 -3.75 -5.69 18.45
CA GLY A 170 -4.04 -4.91 19.65
C GLY A 170 -3.07 -3.77 19.82
N TYR A 171 -3.20 -3.01 20.92
CA TYR A 171 -2.31 -1.92 21.26
C TYR A 171 -1.08 -2.45 22.04
N ASP A 172 -1.24 -2.82 23.31
CA ASP A 172 -0.18 -3.39 24.15
C ASP A 172 -0.23 -4.93 24.20
N SER A 173 -1.42 -5.50 24.15
CA SER A 173 -1.71 -6.94 24.20
C SER A 173 -2.58 -7.36 23.02
N ILE A 174 -2.68 -8.67 22.78
CA ILE A 174 -3.55 -9.24 21.75
C ILE A 174 -4.99 -9.21 22.27
N VAL A 175 -5.84 -8.46 21.58
CA VAL A 175 -7.28 -8.31 21.84
C VAL A 175 -8.11 -8.53 20.58
N ILE A 176 -7.52 -9.16 19.55
CA ILE A 176 -8.08 -9.17 18.20
C ILE A 176 -9.45 -9.84 18.10
N THR A 177 -9.73 -10.86 18.91
CA THR A 177 -11.01 -11.55 18.90
C THR A 177 -12.17 -10.67 19.35
N ASP A 178 -11.95 -9.86 20.39
CA ASP A 178 -12.95 -8.90 20.87
C ASP A 178 -13.03 -7.71 19.91
N TRP A 179 -11.86 -7.24 19.45
CA TRP A 179 -11.76 -6.10 18.56
C TRP A 179 -12.45 -6.32 17.20
N VAL A 180 -12.34 -7.51 16.60
CA VAL A 180 -13.07 -7.77 15.34
C VAL A 180 -14.58 -7.81 15.54
N GLN A 181 -15.08 -8.26 16.71
CA GLN A 181 -16.51 -8.24 17.02
C GLN A 181 -17.03 -6.80 17.06
N GLU A 182 -16.30 -5.87 17.69
CA GLU A 182 -16.63 -4.43 17.68
C GLU A 182 -16.68 -3.86 16.26
N LEU A 183 -15.70 -4.20 15.42
CA LEU A 183 -15.66 -3.74 14.03
C LEU A 183 -16.80 -4.31 13.19
N LEU A 184 -17.17 -5.59 13.40
CA LEU A 184 -18.22 -6.28 12.66
C LEU A 184 -19.62 -5.69 12.89
N GLU A 185 -19.87 -4.97 13.98
CA GLU A 185 -21.12 -4.23 14.19
C GLU A 185 -21.41 -3.22 13.07
N LEU A 186 -20.38 -2.75 12.36
CA LEU A 186 -20.47 -1.78 11.26
C LEU A 186 -20.36 -2.44 9.88
N GLU A 187 -20.23 -3.75 9.80
CA GLU A 187 -20.18 -4.54 8.56
C GLU A 187 -19.20 -3.95 7.51
N PRO A 188 -17.92 -3.66 7.87
CA PRO A 188 -16.96 -3.22 6.87
C PRO A 188 -16.77 -4.30 5.80
N HIS A 189 -16.51 -3.91 4.55
CA HIS A 189 -16.34 -4.89 3.46
C HIS A 189 -15.12 -5.79 3.68
N VAL A 190 -14.03 -5.21 4.22
CA VAL A 190 -12.79 -5.95 4.53
C VAL A 190 -12.25 -5.50 5.89
N ILE A 191 -11.77 -6.46 6.67
CA ILE A 191 -10.91 -6.22 7.84
C ILE A 191 -9.53 -6.80 7.53
N SER A 192 -8.50 -5.94 7.45
CA SER A 192 -7.11 -6.34 7.24
C SER A 192 -6.35 -6.30 8.56
N ILE A 193 -5.70 -7.40 8.96
CA ILE A 193 -5.07 -7.54 10.27
C ILE A 193 -3.56 -7.74 10.11
N HIS A 194 -2.75 -6.81 10.66
CA HIS A 194 -1.33 -7.04 10.83
C HIS A 194 -1.08 -7.90 12.07
N GLY A 195 -0.39 -9.01 11.91
CA GLY A 195 -0.12 -10.03 12.93
C GLY A 195 0.79 -9.61 14.10
N ARG A 196 0.81 -8.32 14.44
CA ARG A 196 1.56 -7.74 15.56
C ARG A 196 0.72 -6.71 16.30
N THR A 197 0.99 -6.53 17.61
CA THR A 197 0.46 -5.40 18.38
C THR A 197 1.19 -4.11 18.02
N LEU A 198 0.67 -2.95 18.46
CA LEU A 198 1.40 -1.69 18.33
C LEU A 198 2.72 -1.75 19.10
N ALA A 199 2.71 -2.23 20.34
CA ALA A 199 3.89 -2.31 21.20
C ALA A 199 5.03 -3.15 20.60
N GLN A 200 4.71 -4.16 19.80
CA GLN A 200 5.70 -4.96 19.09
C GLN A 200 6.37 -4.20 17.94
N HIS A 201 5.71 -3.18 17.36
CA HIS A 201 6.15 -2.54 16.11
C HIS A 201 6.43 -3.58 14.99
N TYR A 202 7.72 -3.89 14.75
CA TYR A 202 8.19 -4.90 13.80
C TYR A 202 9.00 -6.02 14.48
N LYS A 203 9.07 -6.04 15.83
CA LYS A 203 9.84 -7.04 16.57
C LYS A 203 9.10 -8.37 16.67
N GLY A 204 9.86 -9.46 16.65
CA GLY A 204 9.32 -10.82 16.65
C GLY A 204 8.59 -11.18 15.36
N ASP A 205 8.01 -12.36 15.31
CA ASP A 205 7.25 -12.85 14.16
C ASP A 205 5.78 -12.41 14.21
N ALA A 206 5.15 -12.32 13.04
CA ALA A 206 3.71 -12.09 12.94
C ALA A 206 2.95 -13.31 13.51
N ASN A 207 2.03 -13.06 14.43
CA ASN A 207 1.21 -14.10 15.04
C ASN A 207 0.03 -14.46 14.13
N TRP A 208 0.21 -15.48 13.32
CA TRP A 208 -0.79 -15.96 12.38
C TRP A 208 -1.89 -16.79 13.06
N ASP A 209 -1.64 -17.38 14.24
CA ASP A 209 -2.65 -18.08 15.01
C ASP A 209 -3.71 -17.10 15.54
N ALA A 210 -3.30 -15.90 15.98
CA ALA A 210 -4.21 -14.85 16.37
C ALA A 210 -5.04 -14.32 15.16
N ILE A 211 -4.43 -14.23 13.96
CA ILE A 211 -5.17 -13.91 12.74
C ILE A 211 -6.18 -15.01 12.41
N ALA A 212 -5.81 -16.29 12.55
CA ALA A 212 -6.71 -17.41 12.31
C ALA A 212 -7.91 -17.41 13.28
N ALA A 213 -7.68 -17.10 14.56
CA ALA A 213 -8.75 -16.96 15.54
C ALA A 213 -9.75 -15.84 15.15
N ALA A 214 -9.25 -14.72 14.64
CA ALA A 214 -10.10 -13.65 14.10
C ALA A 214 -10.85 -14.10 12.84
N ALA A 215 -10.20 -14.86 11.95
CA ALA A 215 -10.81 -15.38 10.73
C ALA A 215 -12.01 -16.32 11.03
N GLU A 216 -11.93 -17.12 12.10
CA GLU A 216 -13.04 -17.98 12.55
C GLU A 216 -14.31 -17.18 12.94
N ILE A 217 -14.13 -15.95 13.41
CA ILE A 217 -15.25 -15.07 13.77
C ILE A 217 -15.79 -14.41 12.49
N VAL A 218 -14.89 -13.79 11.71
CA VAL A 218 -15.25 -12.95 10.54
C VAL A 218 -15.92 -13.75 9.44
N ARG A 219 -15.48 -14.99 9.16
CA ARG A 219 -16.05 -15.83 8.09
C ARG A 219 -17.52 -16.22 8.28
N LYS A 220 -18.09 -16.00 9.47
CA LYS A 220 -19.52 -16.21 9.74
C LYS A 220 -20.39 -15.03 9.31
N THR A 221 -19.76 -14.00 8.74
CA THR A 221 -20.37 -12.74 8.29
C THR A 221 -20.15 -12.54 6.80
N GLY A 222 -20.64 -11.42 6.24
CA GLY A 222 -20.36 -11.01 4.87
C GLY A 222 -19.05 -10.26 4.70
N THR A 223 -18.30 -9.97 5.78
CA THR A 223 -17.03 -9.25 5.76
C THR A 223 -15.89 -10.17 5.32
N LEU A 224 -15.01 -9.69 4.45
CA LEU A 224 -13.76 -10.38 4.09
C LEU A 224 -12.68 -10.09 5.15
N ILE A 225 -11.78 -11.06 5.36
CA ILE A 225 -10.64 -10.87 6.25
C ILE A 225 -9.33 -11.07 5.51
N PHE A 226 -8.40 -10.11 5.63
CA PHE A 226 -7.06 -10.22 5.07
C PHE A 226 -6.01 -10.29 6.18
N GLY A 227 -5.07 -11.23 6.04
CA GLY A 227 -3.91 -11.36 6.91
C GLY A 227 -2.71 -10.55 6.38
N ASN A 228 -1.89 -10.02 7.29
CA ASN A 228 -0.67 -9.31 6.94
C ASN A 228 0.45 -9.59 7.94
N GLY A 229 1.65 -9.78 7.45
CA GLY A 229 2.89 -9.93 8.22
C GLY A 229 3.74 -11.09 7.73
N ASP A 230 5.03 -10.82 7.49
CA ASP A 230 6.10 -11.77 7.19
C ASP A 230 5.78 -12.76 6.05
N ILE A 231 5.17 -12.24 4.98
CA ILE A 231 4.94 -12.96 3.73
C ILE A 231 5.96 -12.43 2.71
N HIS A 232 6.75 -13.34 2.15
CA HIS A 232 7.82 -13.03 1.22
C HIS A 232 7.57 -13.56 -0.20
N THR A 233 6.74 -14.60 -0.34
CA THR A 233 6.47 -15.27 -1.62
C THR A 233 4.98 -15.54 -1.81
N LEU A 234 4.54 -15.77 -3.05
CA LEU A 234 3.16 -16.19 -3.32
C LEU A 234 2.86 -17.59 -2.77
N TYR A 235 3.87 -18.47 -2.71
CA TYR A 235 3.73 -19.76 -2.05
C TYR A 235 3.40 -19.62 -0.57
N GLN A 236 4.12 -18.75 0.16
CA GLN A 236 3.79 -18.45 1.56
C GLN A 236 2.40 -17.82 1.70
N ALA A 237 2.00 -16.96 0.76
CA ALA A 237 0.65 -16.41 0.71
C ALA A 237 -0.42 -17.53 0.61
N ALA A 238 -0.23 -18.49 -0.31
CA ALA A 238 -1.11 -19.66 -0.44
C ALA A 238 -1.21 -20.46 0.86
N GLN A 239 -0.07 -20.74 1.49
CA GLN A 239 -0.03 -21.47 2.77
C GLN A 239 -0.81 -20.73 3.86
N ARG A 240 -0.63 -19.40 3.99
CA ARG A 240 -1.34 -18.61 5.01
C ARG A 240 -2.84 -18.61 4.77
N ILE A 241 -3.30 -18.41 3.53
CA ILE A 241 -4.72 -18.45 3.18
C ILE A 241 -5.32 -19.80 3.59
N ARG A 242 -4.67 -20.91 3.25
CA ARG A 242 -5.18 -22.26 3.55
C ARG A 242 -5.19 -22.60 5.03
N THR A 243 -4.12 -22.27 5.74
CA THR A 243 -3.96 -22.68 7.15
C THR A 243 -4.74 -21.80 8.12
N THR A 244 -5.04 -20.55 7.76
CA THR A 244 -5.72 -19.62 8.66
C THR A 244 -7.15 -19.29 8.27
N GLY A 245 -7.55 -19.63 7.02
CA GLY A 245 -8.90 -19.36 6.53
C GLY A 245 -9.18 -17.87 6.24
N VAL A 246 -8.14 -17.04 6.11
CA VAL A 246 -8.32 -15.67 5.63
C VAL A 246 -8.71 -15.64 4.15
N SER A 247 -9.48 -14.64 3.75
CA SER A 247 -9.94 -14.45 2.36
C SER A 247 -8.81 -14.04 1.42
N GLY A 248 -7.74 -13.48 1.96
CA GLY A 248 -6.58 -13.01 1.20
C GLY A 248 -5.47 -12.51 2.12
N VAL A 249 -4.38 -12.02 1.53
CA VAL A 249 -3.23 -11.52 2.29
C VAL A 249 -2.72 -10.19 1.72
N LEU A 250 -2.16 -9.36 2.60
CA LEU A 250 -1.43 -8.16 2.20
C LEU A 250 0.08 -8.40 2.30
N ILE A 251 0.80 -8.14 1.22
CA ILE A 251 2.26 -8.25 1.17
C ILE A 251 2.85 -6.84 1.19
N GLY A 252 3.80 -6.60 2.08
CA GLY A 252 4.47 -5.31 2.23
C GLY A 252 5.93 -5.36 1.78
N ARG A 253 6.86 -5.51 2.72
CA ARG A 253 8.31 -5.38 2.51
C ARG A 253 8.88 -6.25 1.38
N ALA A 254 8.34 -7.43 1.14
CA ALA A 254 8.79 -8.31 0.06
C ALA A 254 8.55 -7.73 -1.35
N SER A 255 7.72 -6.71 -1.48
CA SER A 255 7.48 -6.03 -2.75
C SER A 255 8.52 -4.94 -3.08
N PHE A 256 9.41 -4.58 -2.15
CA PHE A 256 10.42 -3.55 -2.38
C PHE A 256 11.40 -3.96 -3.48
N GLY A 257 11.49 -3.17 -4.56
CA GLY A 257 12.31 -3.49 -5.71
C GLY A 257 11.95 -4.80 -6.41
N ASN A 258 10.76 -5.33 -6.14
CA ASN A 258 10.28 -6.61 -6.66
C ASN A 258 8.83 -6.50 -7.19
N PRO A 259 8.58 -5.73 -8.25
CA PRO A 259 7.24 -5.64 -8.84
C PRO A 259 6.76 -6.97 -9.42
N TRP A 260 7.67 -7.90 -9.75
CA TRP A 260 7.33 -9.23 -10.28
C TRP A 260 6.68 -10.16 -9.26
N LEU A 261 6.74 -9.85 -7.97
CA LEU A 261 6.23 -10.69 -6.88
C LEU A 261 4.77 -11.14 -7.12
N PHE A 262 3.94 -10.29 -7.69
CA PHE A 262 2.52 -10.56 -7.90
C PHE A 262 2.17 -11.17 -9.27
N ARG A 263 3.16 -11.47 -10.13
CA ARG A 263 2.93 -11.91 -11.52
C ARG A 263 2.03 -13.14 -11.63
N ASP A 264 2.13 -14.05 -10.69
CA ASP A 264 1.39 -15.31 -10.70
C ASP A 264 0.16 -15.32 -9.78
N CYS A 265 -0.39 -14.14 -9.41
CA CYS A 265 -1.58 -14.05 -8.55
C CYS A 265 -2.79 -14.76 -9.16
N GLU A 266 -3.04 -14.66 -10.48
CA GLU A 266 -4.13 -15.36 -11.14
C GLU A 266 -3.95 -16.88 -11.08
N LYS A 267 -2.73 -17.38 -11.26
CA LYS A 267 -2.42 -18.80 -11.10
C LYS A 267 -2.66 -19.26 -9.66
N LEU A 268 -2.20 -18.48 -8.67
CA LEU A 268 -2.46 -18.73 -7.25
C LEU A 268 -3.96 -18.87 -6.98
N LYS A 269 -4.79 -17.93 -7.45
CA LYS A 269 -6.24 -17.98 -7.28
C LYS A 269 -6.85 -19.22 -7.92
N GLY A 270 -6.41 -19.57 -9.13
CA GLY A 270 -6.86 -20.78 -9.81
C GLY A 270 -6.57 -22.05 -9.00
N LEU A 271 -5.37 -22.18 -8.45
CA LEU A 271 -4.97 -23.33 -7.64
C LEU A 271 -5.77 -23.39 -6.33
N LEU A 272 -5.93 -22.26 -5.63
CA LEU A 272 -6.71 -22.21 -4.39
C LEU A 272 -8.18 -22.56 -4.62
N ASN A 273 -8.81 -22.01 -5.66
CA ASN A 273 -10.21 -22.27 -6.00
C ASN A 273 -10.44 -23.73 -6.41
N ALA A 274 -9.47 -24.37 -7.05
CA ALA A 274 -9.50 -25.78 -7.39
C ALA A 274 -9.23 -26.71 -6.18
N GLY A 275 -8.89 -26.18 -5.02
CA GLY A 275 -8.53 -26.93 -3.83
C GLY A 275 -7.20 -27.70 -3.95
N ILE A 276 -6.34 -27.30 -4.90
CA ILE A 276 -5.05 -27.96 -5.16
C ILE A 276 -4.05 -27.57 -4.06
N ASP A 277 -3.27 -28.54 -3.58
CA ASP A 277 -2.15 -28.29 -2.69
C ASP A 277 -1.03 -27.61 -3.47
N VAL A 278 -0.80 -26.33 -3.13
CA VAL A 278 0.21 -25.51 -3.80
C VAL A 278 1.61 -25.89 -3.30
N THR A 279 2.52 -26.09 -4.23
CA THR A 279 3.96 -26.36 -3.95
C THR A 279 4.82 -25.14 -4.33
N PRO A 280 6.09 -25.07 -3.88
CA PRO A 280 6.99 -24.01 -4.32
C PRO A 280 7.23 -24.01 -5.84
N GLU A 281 7.17 -25.17 -6.49
CA GLU A 281 7.35 -25.34 -7.93
C GLU A 281 6.14 -24.78 -8.72
N ASP A 282 4.95 -24.78 -8.12
CA ASP A 282 3.76 -24.17 -8.73
C ASP A 282 3.85 -22.64 -8.78
N LEU A 283 4.46 -22.05 -7.74
CA LEU A 283 4.60 -20.61 -7.59
C LEU A 283 6.08 -20.25 -7.27
N PRO A 284 6.99 -20.40 -8.25
CA PRO A 284 8.39 -20.09 -8.04
C PRO A 284 8.59 -18.60 -7.78
N ASP A 285 9.57 -18.28 -6.94
CA ASP A 285 9.95 -16.90 -6.71
C ASP A 285 10.48 -16.27 -8.01
N PRO A 286 10.10 -15.03 -8.32
CA PRO A 286 10.68 -14.32 -9.42
C PRO A 286 12.20 -14.18 -9.27
N ALA A 287 12.93 -14.61 -10.30
CA ALA A 287 14.38 -14.51 -10.35
C ALA A 287 14.83 -13.63 -11.54
N PRO A 288 14.51 -12.31 -11.52
CA PRO A 288 14.85 -11.43 -12.62
C PRO A 288 16.37 -11.32 -12.79
N SER A 289 16.81 -11.32 -14.06
CA SER A 289 18.20 -11.12 -14.43
C SER A 289 18.72 -9.74 -14.01
N ARG A 290 20.05 -9.56 -14.05
CA ARG A 290 20.67 -8.25 -13.84
C ARG A 290 20.10 -7.19 -14.78
N GLU A 291 19.98 -7.51 -16.06
CA GLU A 291 19.44 -6.61 -17.09
C GLU A 291 18.00 -6.23 -16.78
N GLU A 292 17.12 -7.18 -16.47
CA GLU A 292 15.73 -6.91 -16.10
C GLU A 292 15.63 -5.99 -14.90
N ARG A 293 16.49 -6.14 -13.88
CA ARG A 293 16.53 -5.27 -12.70
C ARG A 293 16.95 -3.84 -13.05
N LEU A 294 17.96 -3.70 -13.89
CA LEU A 294 18.44 -2.39 -14.35
C LEU A 294 17.38 -1.67 -15.19
N LEU A 295 16.76 -2.37 -16.14
CA LEU A 295 15.69 -1.81 -16.97
C LEU A 295 14.46 -1.46 -16.13
N MET A 296 14.12 -2.26 -15.13
CA MET A 296 13.02 -1.96 -14.20
C MET A 296 13.28 -0.71 -13.37
N ALA A 297 14.51 -0.53 -12.89
CA ALA A 297 14.91 0.68 -12.18
C ALA A 297 14.78 1.92 -13.07
N LEU A 298 15.18 1.83 -14.34
CA LEU A 298 15.05 2.90 -15.33
C LEU A 298 13.57 3.22 -15.61
N GLU A 299 12.74 2.18 -15.80
CA GLU A 299 11.31 2.36 -16.03
C GLU A 299 10.63 3.03 -14.83
N HIS A 300 10.97 2.63 -13.60
CA HIS A 300 10.46 3.30 -12.39
C HIS A 300 10.86 4.79 -12.37
N ALA A 301 12.07 5.12 -12.78
CA ALA A 301 12.51 6.51 -12.85
C ALA A 301 11.70 7.32 -13.88
N ARG A 302 11.37 6.73 -15.03
CA ARG A 302 10.53 7.36 -16.06
C ARG A 302 9.10 7.57 -15.56
N VAL A 303 8.52 6.57 -14.92
CA VAL A 303 7.18 6.67 -14.30
C VAL A 303 7.18 7.75 -13.21
N HIS A 304 8.23 7.81 -12.39
CA HIS A 304 8.39 8.84 -11.36
C HIS A 304 8.45 10.25 -11.97
N ALA A 305 9.28 10.47 -12.99
CA ALA A 305 9.37 11.76 -13.68
C ALA A 305 8.01 12.18 -14.27
N LYS A 306 7.27 11.23 -14.83
CA LYS A 306 5.96 11.48 -15.44
C LYS A 306 4.88 11.85 -14.40
N LEU A 307 4.90 11.24 -13.20
CA LEU A 307 3.89 11.44 -12.16
C LEU A 307 4.21 12.59 -11.20
N LYS A 308 5.47 12.72 -10.80
CA LYS A 308 5.89 13.64 -9.74
C LYS A 308 6.77 14.78 -10.24
N GLY A 309 7.30 14.69 -11.45
CA GLY A 309 8.27 15.63 -11.98
C GLY A 309 9.69 15.46 -11.43
N GLU A 310 10.62 16.22 -11.95
CA GLU A 310 12.06 16.11 -11.63
C GLU A 310 12.41 16.63 -10.24
N ASP A 311 11.66 17.60 -9.70
CA ASP A 311 11.93 18.21 -8.40
C ASP A 311 11.85 17.22 -7.22
N HIS A 312 11.28 16.01 -7.46
CA HIS A 312 11.04 14.98 -6.42
C HIS A 312 11.94 13.75 -6.54
N PHE A 313 13.01 13.79 -7.36
CA PHE A 313 13.90 12.64 -7.57
C PHE A 313 14.60 12.13 -6.30
N VAL A 314 14.76 12.96 -5.28
CA VAL A 314 15.28 12.53 -3.97
C VAL A 314 14.45 11.42 -3.36
N GLU A 315 13.13 11.45 -3.55
CA GLU A 315 12.21 10.43 -3.04
C GLU A 315 12.42 9.06 -3.72
N LEU A 316 12.90 9.05 -4.97
CA LEU A 316 13.16 7.85 -5.75
C LEU A 316 14.42 7.07 -5.31
N ARG A 317 15.40 7.73 -4.70
CA ARG A 317 16.72 7.16 -4.37
C ARG A 317 16.65 5.83 -3.62
N LYS A 318 15.75 5.71 -2.63
CA LYS A 318 15.54 4.47 -1.86
C LYS A 318 15.07 3.31 -2.73
N HIS A 319 14.15 3.58 -3.68
CA HIS A 319 13.64 2.56 -4.61
C HIS A 319 14.72 2.03 -5.53
N MET A 320 15.61 2.91 -6.00
CA MET A 320 16.73 2.53 -6.84
C MET A 320 17.64 1.52 -6.16
N GLY A 321 17.90 1.71 -4.86
CA GLY A 321 18.70 0.78 -4.07
C GLY A 321 18.10 -0.63 -3.96
N TRP A 322 16.77 -0.73 -3.92
CA TRP A 322 16.07 -2.02 -3.76
C TRP A 322 16.09 -2.88 -5.03
N TYR A 323 16.14 -2.28 -6.23
CA TYR A 323 16.27 -3.05 -7.48
C TYR A 323 17.63 -3.74 -7.61
N LEU A 324 18.67 -3.21 -6.97
CA LEU A 324 20.06 -3.62 -7.15
C LEU A 324 20.52 -4.66 -6.11
N GLY A 325 19.64 -5.58 -5.71
CA GLY A 325 20.04 -6.71 -4.86
C GLY A 325 20.64 -7.86 -5.67
N HIS A 326 21.68 -8.53 -5.13
CA HIS A 326 22.06 -9.90 -5.49
C HIS A 326 22.70 -10.15 -6.87
N PHE A 327 23.37 -9.18 -7.49
CA PHE A 327 24.23 -9.44 -8.65
C PHE A 327 25.58 -8.75 -8.53
N ARG A 328 26.59 -9.27 -9.26
CA ARG A 328 27.96 -8.76 -9.25
C ARG A 328 28.01 -7.30 -9.73
N GLY A 329 28.71 -6.44 -9.02
CA GLY A 329 28.80 -5.00 -9.33
C GLY A 329 27.62 -4.14 -8.85
N ALA A 330 26.60 -4.71 -8.23
CA ALA A 330 25.43 -4.00 -7.72
C ALA A 330 25.78 -2.87 -6.75
N LYS A 331 26.79 -3.07 -5.89
CA LYS A 331 27.24 -2.09 -4.89
C LYS A 331 27.72 -0.77 -5.54
N ARG A 332 28.52 -0.86 -6.61
CA ARG A 332 29.00 0.32 -7.36
C ARG A 332 27.82 1.10 -7.94
N ILE A 333 26.92 0.41 -8.66
CA ILE A 333 25.76 1.04 -9.30
C ILE A 333 24.84 1.66 -8.24
N ARG A 334 24.61 0.97 -7.11
CA ARG A 334 23.80 1.49 -6.00
C ARG A 334 24.37 2.79 -5.46
N ASN A 335 25.68 2.88 -5.25
CA ASN A 335 26.34 4.09 -4.74
C ASN A 335 26.15 5.30 -5.65
N GLU A 336 25.98 5.10 -6.95
CA GLU A 336 25.68 6.16 -7.90
C GLU A 336 24.16 6.48 -7.88
N LEU A 337 23.29 5.47 -7.94
CA LEU A 337 21.84 5.65 -8.01
C LEU A 337 21.21 6.27 -6.75
N VAL A 338 21.80 6.11 -5.57
CA VAL A 338 21.31 6.80 -4.35
C VAL A 338 21.66 8.29 -4.31
N ARG A 339 22.32 8.82 -5.34
CA ARG A 339 22.74 10.23 -5.45
C ARG A 339 22.10 10.96 -6.64
N ILE A 340 21.23 10.31 -7.38
CA ILE A 340 20.55 10.89 -8.55
C ILE A 340 19.72 12.12 -8.18
N ASN A 341 19.62 13.06 -9.13
CA ASN A 341 18.78 14.25 -9.00
C ASN A 341 17.84 14.43 -10.20
N SER A 342 18.02 13.64 -11.26
CA SER A 342 17.25 13.75 -12.50
C SER A 342 17.07 12.40 -13.18
N LEU A 343 16.14 12.32 -14.13
CA LEU A 343 15.98 11.16 -14.99
C LEU A 343 17.25 10.90 -15.81
N ALA A 344 17.89 11.96 -16.31
CA ALA A 344 19.14 11.84 -17.08
C ALA A 344 20.28 11.19 -16.29
N ASP A 345 20.37 11.41 -14.97
CA ASP A 345 21.34 10.71 -14.12
C ASP A 345 21.08 9.20 -14.13
N VAL A 346 19.81 8.79 -13.99
CA VAL A 346 19.43 7.36 -13.99
C VAL A 346 19.73 6.74 -15.34
N GLU A 347 19.34 7.37 -16.44
CA GLU A 347 19.59 6.89 -17.80
C GLU A 347 21.10 6.68 -18.06
N ARG A 348 21.92 7.66 -17.73
CA ARG A 348 23.38 7.57 -17.86
C ARG A 348 23.98 6.43 -17.04
N ILE A 349 23.57 6.29 -15.77
CA ILE A 349 24.11 5.26 -14.87
C ILE A 349 23.69 3.86 -15.33
N ILE A 350 22.41 3.68 -15.67
CA ILE A 350 21.88 2.39 -16.11
C ILE A 350 22.49 1.99 -17.46
N GLN A 351 22.59 2.92 -18.42
CA GLN A 351 23.21 2.63 -19.71
C GLN A 351 24.67 2.20 -19.54
N ALA A 352 25.47 2.93 -18.76
CA ALA A 352 26.84 2.55 -18.46
C ALA A 352 26.95 1.17 -17.77
N ALA A 353 25.96 0.83 -16.93
CA ALA A 353 25.91 -0.48 -16.31
C ALA A 353 25.55 -1.58 -17.32
N LEU A 354 24.62 -1.35 -18.25
CA LEU A 354 24.27 -2.30 -19.30
C LEU A 354 25.44 -2.55 -20.28
N ASP A 355 26.19 -1.51 -20.62
CA ASP A 355 27.34 -1.58 -21.54
C ASP A 355 28.58 -2.23 -20.88
N SER A 356 28.61 -2.31 -19.55
CA SER A 356 29.73 -2.93 -18.83
C SER A 356 29.54 -4.46 -18.73
N PRO A 357 30.53 -5.26 -19.16
CA PRO A 357 30.46 -6.72 -18.96
C PRO A 357 30.45 -7.06 -17.47
N GLU A 358 29.92 -8.24 -17.12
CA GLU A 358 29.88 -8.76 -15.73
C GLU A 358 31.26 -9.03 -15.10
N SER A 359 32.33 -8.74 -15.84
CA SER A 359 33.73 -8.91 -15.46
C SER A 359 34.29 -7.66 -14.78
N GLY A 360 34.35 -7.65 -13.49
CA GLY A 360 35.09 -6.62 -12.74
C GLY A 360 34.86 -6.75 -11.23
N ASP A 361 35.97 -6.92 -10.53
CA ASP A 361 36.20 -6.95 -9.08
C ASP A 361 35.31 -7.88 -8.25
N ASP A 362 36.00 -8.80 -7.62
CA ASP A 362 35.50 -9.78 -6.66
C ASP A 362 35.13 -9.08 -5.32
N ASP A 363 34.01 -8.35 -5.35
CA ASP A 363 33.39 -7.91 -4.10
C ASP A 363 32.70 -9.13 -3.51
N GLY A 364 33.39 -9.75 -2.51
CA GLY A 364 33.01 -11.01 -1.88
C GLY A 364 31.49 -11.16 -1.72
N LEU A 365 31.01 -12.28 -2.21
CA LEU A 365 29.66 -12.78 -1.99
C LEU A 365 29.46 -13.06 -0.49
N GLU A 366 29.38 -12.04 0.34
CA GLU A 366 28.71 -12.15 1.63
C GLU A 366 27.21 -12.08 1.40
N VAL A 367 26.61 -13.21 1.64
CA VAL A 367 25.18 -13.48 1.55
C VAL A 367 24.45 -12.54 2.49
N ALA A 368 24.03 -11.38 1.99
CA ALA A 368 23.22 -10.43 2.73
C ALA A 368 21.75 -10.87 2.75
N HIS A 369 21.48 -12.11 3.18
CA HIS A 369 20.14 -12.49 3.66
C HIS A 369 19.75 -11.75 4.96
N GLU A 370 20.71 -11.10 5.62
CA GLU A 370 20.49 -10.34 6.88
C GLU A 370 20.29 -8.83 6.68
N ALA A 371 20.75 -8.21 5.61
CA ALA A 371 20.73 -6.75 5.46
C ALA A 371 19.34 -6.13 5.20
N VAL A 372 18.31 -6.93 4.92
CA VAL A 372 16.91 -6.46 4.89
C VAL A 372 16.24 -6.62 6.27
N ARG A 373 16.83 -7.39 7.19
CA ARG A 373 16.33 -7.58 8.55
C ARG A 373 16.65 -6.41 9.48
N ASP A 374 17.76 -5.69 9.27
CA ASP A 374 18.32 -4.76 10.26
C ASP A 374 18.62 -3.35 9.77
N SER A 375 18.29 -2.95 8.53
CA SER A 375 18.14 -1.53 8.31
C SER A 375 16.89 -1.10 9.10
N GLU A 376 17.09 -0.63 10.31
CA GLU A 376 16.23 0.33 10.97
C GLU A 376 16.09 1.52 10.01
N LEU A 377 15.25 1.35 8.98
CA LEU A 377 14.56 2.46 8.41
C LEU A 377 13.69 2.95 9.55
N ASP A 378 14.21 3.94 10.23
CA ASP A 378 13.46 4.79 11.13
C ASP A 378 12.35 5.41 10.26
N LEU A 379 11.29 4.62 10.02
CA LEU A 379 10.04 5.07 9.44
C LEU A 379 9.36 5.92 10.52
N THR A 380 10.08 6.94 10.98
CA THR A 380 9.46 8.07 11.63
C THR A 380 8.56 8.69 10.58
N CYS A 381 7.25 8.42 10.69
CA CYS A 381 6.24 9.17 10.00
C CYS A 381 6.58 10.65 10.13
N ALA A 382 7.07 11.26 9.09
CA ALA A 382 7.10 12.70 8.98
C ALA A 382 5.64 13.14 8.87
N CYS A 383 5.10 13.66 9.97
CA CYS A 383 3.83 14.35 10.00
C CYS A 383 3.94 15.70 9.31
#